data_24db54ea133f7954f303dc615a4fcac6
#
_entry.id   24db54ea133f7954f303dc615a4fcac6
#
_cell.length_a   1.000
_cell.length_b   1.000
_cell.length_c   1.000
_cell.angle_alpha   90.00
_cell.angle_beta   90.00
_cell.angle_gamma   90.00
#
_symmetry.space_group_name_H-M   'P 1'
#
loop_
_entity.id
_entity.type
_entity.pdbx_description
1 polymer ?
#
loop_
_entity_poly.entity_id
_entity_poly.type
_entity_poly.pdbx_seq_one_letter_code
_entity_poly.pdbx_strand_id
1 'polypeptide(L)'
;MNSEGIKLSLVKMIKDKRGVSFVEIENFFDEIGFDYLGDEMINSGENKKIIYWCDWNEQACGVIIELVKDELVEMTPANPLIYIWLTGKV
;
A
#
# COMPACT_ATOMS: atom_id res chain seq x y z
N MET A 1 9.20 -3.46 14.04
CA MET A 1 9.43 -4.06 12.71
C MET A 1 10.00 -2.98 11.79
N ASN A 2 11.06 -3.26 11.03
CA ASN A 2 11.64 -2.28 10.10
C ASN A 2 10.89 -2.28 8.76
N SER A 3 11.23 -1.33 7.89
CA SER A 3 10.54 -1.17 6.60
C SER A 3 10.59 -2.44 5.74
N GLU A 4 11.71 -3.15 5.73
CA GLU A 4 11.82 -4.39 4.96
C GLU A 4 10.90 -5.48 5.51
N GLY A 5 10.83 -5.63 6.83
CA GLY A 5 9.92 -6.58 7.45
C GLY A 5 8.47 -6.25 7.18
N ILE A 6 8.12 -4.97 7.22
CA ILE A 6 6.76 -4.51 6.92
C ILE A 6 6.41 -4.83 5.46
N LYS A 7 7.31 -4.55 4.52
CA LYS A 7 7.08 -4.83 3.09
C LYS A 7 6.89 -6.32 2.84
N LEU A 8 7.73 -7.17 3.43
CA LEU A 8 7.61 -8.62 3.26
C LEU A 8 6.30 -9.15 3.82
N SER A 9 5.91 -8.70 5.01
CA SER A 9 4.65 -9.10 5.63
C SER A 9 3.44 -8.63 4.83
N LEU A 10 3.53 -7.41 4.28
CA LEU A 10 2.47 -6.84 3.47
C LEU A 10 2.29 -7.62 2.16
N VAL A 11 3.40 -7.93 1.48
CA VAL A 11 3.36 -8.75 0.25
C VAL A 11 2.70 -10.10 0.52
N LYS A 12 3.04 -10.74 1.64
CA LYS A 12 2.42 -12.00 2.03
C LYS A 12 0.91 -11.86 2.23
N MET A 13 0.49 -10.79 2.91
CA MET A 13 -0.93 -10.54 3.13
C MET A 13 -1.68 -10.32 1.81
N ILE A 14 -1.10 -9.53 0.90
CA ILE A 14 -1.69 -9.28 -0.42
C ILE A 14 -1.84 -10.59 -1.19
N LYS A 15 -0.82 -11.45 -1.13
CA LYS A 15 -0.85 -12.75 -1.79
C LYS A 15 -1.94 -13.65 -1.21
N ASP A 16 -2.03 -13.72 0.12
CA ASP A 16 -2.98 -14.58 0.81
C ASP A 16 -4.43 -14.15 0.56
N LYS A 17 -4.67 -12.85 0.48
CA LYS A 17 -6.00 -12.26 0.27
C LYS A 17 -6.35 -12.03 -1.19
N ARG A 18 -5.41 -12.23 -2.11
CA ARG A 18 -5.59 -12.03 -3.54
C ARG A 18 -6.03 -10.60 -3.88
N GLY A 19 -5.33 -9.66 -3.27
CA GLY A 19 -5.62 -8.24 -3.40
C GLY A 19 -6.21 -7.68 -2.13
N VAL A 20 -5.86 -6.44 -1.82
CA VAL A 20 -6.31 -5.76 -0.60
C VAL A 20 -6.65 -4.31 -0.91
N SER A 21 -7.55 -3.74 -0.10
CA SER A 21 -7.84 -2.31 -0.10
C SER A 21 -6.88 -1.59 0.84
N PHE A 22 -6.84 -0.26 0.73
CA PHE A 22 -6.06 0.56 1.68
C PHE A 22 -6.58 0.43 3.11
N VAL A 23 -7.89 0.26 3.30
CA VAL A 23 -8.46 0.04 4.63
C VAL A 23 -7.91 -1.24 5.26
N GLU A 24 -7.79 -2.30 4.47
CA GLU A 24 -7.21 -3.56 4.94
C GLU A 24 -5.74 -3.40 5.29
N ILE A 25 -5.01 -2.55 4.55
CA ILE A 25 -3.61 -2.25 4.86
C ILE A 25 -3.51 -1.46 6.17
N GLU A 26 -4.41 -0.50 6.40
CA GLU A 26 -4.45 0.22 7.67
C GLU A 26 -4.70 -0.71 8.85
N ASN A 27 -5.63 -1.66 8.70
CA ASN A 27 -5.87 -2.67 9.71
C ASN A 27 -4.62 -3.52 9.98
N PHE A 28 -3.90 -3.88 8.93
CA PHE A 28 -2.63 -4.61 9.05
C PHE A 28 -1.60 -3.78 9.82
N PHE A 29 -1.46 -2.49 9.51
CA PHE A 29 -0.54 -1.60 10.23
C PHE A 29 -0.91 -1.50 11.72
N ASP A 30 -2.23 -1.43 12.02
CA ASP A 30 -2.69 -1.42 13.41
C ASP A 30 -2.32 -2.71 14.13
N GLU A 31 -2.46 -3.85 13.48
CA GLU A 31 -2.13 -5.15 14.07
C GLU A 31 -0.66 -5.29 14.43
N ILE A 32 0.24 -4.73 13.60
CA ILE A 32 1.69 -4.81 13.87
C ILE A 32 2.19 -3.62 14.69
N GLY A 33 1.30 -2.70 15.08
CA GLY A 33 1.68 -1.53 15.87
C GLY A 33 2.48 -0.49 15.11
N PHE A 34 2.34 -0.44 13.79
CA PHE A 34 3.02 0.53 12.96
C PHE A 34 2.18 1.80 12.83
N ASP A 35 2.77 2.96 13.21
CA ASP A 35 2.09 4.24 13.09
C ASP A 35 2.15 4.72 11.64
N TYR A 36 0.98 4.84 11.01
CA TYR A 36 0.86 5.23 9.61
C TYR A 36 0.21 6.61 9.43
N LEU A 37 -0.29 7.23 10.47
CA LEU A 37 -1.03 8.50 10.37
C LEU A 37 -0.12 9.68 10.06
N GLY A 38 -0.57 10.56 9.19
CA GLY A 38 0.18 11.75 8.81
C GLY A 38 -0.57 12.61 7.80
N ASP A 39 0.18 13.43 7.07
CA ASP A 39 -0.36 14.41 6.14
C ASP A 39 -0.06 14.12 4.67
N GLU A 40 0.59 12.99 4.39
CA GLU A 40 0.98 12.67 3.03
C GLU A 40 -0.11 11.94 2.28
N MET A 41 0.05 11.84 0.96
CA MET A 41 -0.91 11.15 0.11
C MET A 41 -0.20 10.31 -0.94
N ILE A 42 -0.91 9.32 -1.47
CA ILE A 42 -0.44 8.46 -2.56
C ILE A 42 -1.23 8.84 -3.81
N ASN A 43 -0.52 9.28 -4.84
CA ASN A 43 -1.11 9.71 -6.10
C ASN A 43 -0.94 8.63 -7.17
N SER A 44 -1.76 8.74 -8.22
CA SER A 44 -1.52 7.98 -9.43
C SER A 44 -0.18 8.41 -10.05
N GLY A 45 0.65 7.46 -10.45
CA GLY A 45 1.91 7.75 -11.11
C GLY A 45 1.73 8.42 -12.47
N GLU A 46 0.58 8.23 -13.11
CA GLU A 46 0.28 8.78 -14.42
C GLU A 46 -0.38 10.16 -14.34
N ASN A 47 -1.16 10.39 -13.29
CA ASN A 47 -1.87 11.66 -13.11
C ASN A 47 -1.85 12.06 -11.64
N LYS A 48 -1.04 13.06 -11.31
CA LYS A 48 -0.86 13.53 -9.93
C LYS A 48 -2.13 14.16 -9.33
N LYS A 49 -3.11 14.47 -10.15
CA LYS A 49 -4.40 15.00 -9.67
C LYS A 49 -5.31 13.89 -9.12
N ILE A 50 -5.01 12.63 -9.43
CA ILE A 50 -5.76 11.50 -8.92
C ILE A 50 -5.09 11.02 -7.64
N ILE A 51 -5.81 11.11 -6.53
CA ILE A 51 -5.32 10.69 -5.22
C ILE A 51 -5.92 9.32 -4.92
N TYR A 52 -5.08 8.32 -4.69
CA TYR A 52 -5.52 6.97 -4.34
C TYR A 52 -5.81 6.85 -2.86
N TRP A 53 -4.99 7.48 -2.01
CA TRP A 53 -5.16 7.45 -0.56
C TRP A 53 -4.46 8.63 0.08
N CYS A 54 -4.86 8.98 1.31
CA CYS A 54 -4.30 10.14 2.01
C CYS A 54 -4.25 9.89 3.52
N ASP A 55 -3.72 10.88 4.25
CA ASP A 55 -3.62 10.90 5.70
C ASP A 55 -2.66 9.84 6.27
N TRP A 56 -1.68 9.44 5.47
CA TRP A 56 -0.59 8.58 5.91
C TRP A 56 0.68 9.40 6.12
N ASN A 57 1.60 8.88 6.93
CA ASN A 57 2.90 9.51 7.09
C ASN A 57 3.84 9.08 5.96
N GLU A 58 5.01 9.72 5.89
CA GLU A 58 5.99 9.48 4.84
C GLU A 58 6.46 8.02 4.81
N GLN A 59 6.65 7.40 5.97
CA GLN A 59 7.12 6.01 6.04
C GLN A 59 6.09 5.04 5.48
N ALA A 60 4.82 5.22 5.83
CA ALA A 60 3.74 4.37 5.34
C ALA A 60 3.56 4.51 3.83
N CYS A 61 3.57 5.75 3.32
CA CYS A 61 3.52 6.00 1.88
C CYS A 61 4.72 5.38 1.18
N GLY A 62 5.90 5.49 1.78
CA GLY A 62 7.13 4.93 1.24
C GLY A 62 7.08 3.42 1.04
N VAL A 63 6.46 2.70 1.98
CA VAL A 63 6.30 1.24 1.86
C VAL A 63 5.57 0.89 0.56
N ILE A 64 4.43 1.54 0.30
CA ILE A 64 3.64 1.27 -0.90
C ILE A 64 4.36 1.75 -2.16
N ILE A 65 4.93 2.96 -2.13
CA ILE A 65 5.62 3.53 -3.29
C ILE A 65 6.80 2.66 -3.70
N GLU A 66 7.57 2.15 -2.75
CA GLU A 66 8.70 1.25 -3.05
C GLU A 66 8.22 -0.06 -3.66
N LEU A 67 7.13 -0.64 -3.17
CA LEU A 67 6.57 -1.86 -3.74
C LEU A 67 6.11 -1.65 -5.19
N VAL A 68 5.53 -0.49 -5.48
CA VAL A 68 5.11 -0.14 -6.84
C VAL A 68 6.33 0.08 -7.75
N LYS A 69 7.36 0.80 -7.26
CA LYS A 69 8.58 1.03 -8.02
C LYS A 69 9.33 -0.26 -8.35
N ASP A 70 9.31 -1.21 -7.43
CA ASP A 70 9.94 -2.52 -7.63
C ASP A 70 9.08 -3.44 -8.49
N GLU A 71 7.93 -2.95 -8.96
CA GLU A 71 7.00 -3.68 -9.80
C GLU A 71 6.45 -4.96 -9.14
N LEU A 72 6.40 -4.98 -7.81
CA LEU A 72 5.86 -6.11 -7.05
C LEU A 72 4.35 -6.04 -6.88
N VAL A 73 3.81 -4.82 -6.85
CA VAL A 73 2.36 -4.60 -6.71
C VAL A 73 1.89 -3.57 -7.72
N GLU A 74 0.60 -3.61 -8.01
CA GLU A 74 -0.06 -2.58 -8.83
C GLU A 74 -1.36 -2.18 -8.15
N MET A 75 -1.80 -0.94 -8.41
CA MET A 75 -3.03 -0.39 -7.84
C MET A 75 -4.08 -0.25 -8.93
N THR A 76 -5.27 -0.79 -8.67
CA THR A 76 -6.37 -0.78 -9.62
C THR A 76 -7.59 -0.13 -8.99
N PRO A 77 -8.12 0.93 -9.60
CA PRO A 77 -9.39 1.50 -9.13
C PRO A 77 -10.53 0.50 -9.32
N ALA A 78 -11.24 0.22 -8.23
CA ALA A 78 -12.44 -0.60 -8.25
C ALA A 78 -13.48 0.16 -7.44
N ASN A 79 -14.26 1.01 -8.12
CA ASN A 79 -15.16 1.96 -7.48
C ASN A 79 -16.05 1.30 -6.41
N PRO A 80 -16.08 1.80 -5.14
CA PRO A 80 -15.42 3.03 -4.68
C PRO A 80 -14.00 2.84 -4.13
N LEU A 81 -13.44 1.64 -4.13
CA LEU A 81 -12.17 1.32 -3.51
C LEU A 81 -11.02 1.24 -4.51
N ILE A 82 -9.80 1.42 -4.00
CA ILE A 82 -8.58 1.13 -4.73
C ILE A 82 -8.04 -0.18 -4.20
N TYR A 83 -7.77 -1.14 -5.08
CA TYR A 83 -7.19 -2.42 -4.71
C TYR A 83 -5.72 -2.51 -5.10
N ILE A 84 -4.96 -3.19 -4.27
CA ILE A 84 -3.53 -3.43 -4.47
C ILE A 84 -3.35 -4.93 -4.69
N TRP A 85 -2.71 -5.28 -5.81
CA TRP A 85 -2.53 -6.66 -6.27
C TRP A 85 -1.06 -6.95 -6.48
N LEU A 86 -0.68 -8.24 -6.38
CA LEU A 86 0.65 -8.66 -6.82
C LEU A 86 0.68 -8.69 -8.35
N THR A 87 1.83 -8.28 -8.90
CA THR A 87 2.03 -8.22 -10.36
C THR A 87 2.35 -9.59 -10.98
N GLY A 88 2.64 -10.58 -10.14
CA GLY A 88 3.10 -11.88 -10.63
C GLY A 88 4.62 -11.98 -10.73
N LYS A 89 5.35 -10.94 -10.37
CA LYS A 89 6.82 -10.93 -10.39
C LYS A 89 7.43 -11.33 -9.04
N VAL A 90 6.60 -11.64 -8.07
CA VAL A 90 7.02 -12.00 -6.73
C VAL A 90 7.21 -13.50 -6.61
#